data_e210bada8da8d991f95dac9b50fbb2d4
#
_entry.id   e210bada8da8d991f95dac9b50fbb2d4
#
_cell.length_a   1.000
_cell.length_b   1.000
_cell.length_c   1.000
_cell.angle_alpha   90.00
_cell.angle_beta   90.00
_cell.angle_gamma   90.00
#
_symmetry.space_group_name_H-M   'P 1'
#
loop_
_entity.id
_entity.type
_entity.pdbx_description
1 polymer ?
#
loop_
_entity_poly.entity_id
_entity_poly.type
_entity_poly.pdbx_seq_one_letter_code
_entity_poly.pdbx_strand_id
1 'polypeptide(L)'
;MERVDVAYVLVFDENYENVLMVKNKGERSPYYTLPGGRVEYGETLEEAAIREVKEETGLDVELEGIFSISEAFFTEIEHHAIFFTFAGKIVGGELTITYPDEIEEIIWMDPSLAENRIHIPNELKGLINRKSTVPYLLRGYVANKS
;
A
#
# COMPACT_ATOMS: atom_id res chain seq x y z
N MET A 1 -4.44 -22.92 1.61
CA MET A 1 -3.78 -21.64 1.26
C MET A 1 -3.41 -20.86 2.51
N GLU A 2 -2.23 -20.31 2.51
CA GLU A 2 -1.79 -19.43 3.60
C GLU A 2 -2.48 -18.06 3.50
N ARG A 3 -3.03 -17.59 4.61
CA ARG A 3 -3.57 -16.24 4.70
C ARG A 3 -2.44 -15.23 4.83
N VAL A 4 -2.43 -14.24 3.96
CA VAL A 4 -1.41 -13.18 3.98
C VAL A 4 -2.11 -11.83 4.05
N ASP A 5 -1.72 -11.02 5.03
CA ASP A 5 -2.20 -9.66 5.13
C ASP A 5 -1.13 -8.72 4.57
N VAL A 6 -1.56 -7.82 3.70
CA VAL A 6 -0.67 -6.86 3.02
C VAL A 6 -1.17 -5.46 3.31
N ALA A 7 -0.27 -4.56 3.64
CA ALA A 7 -0.59 -3.16 3.92
C ALA A 7 0.06 -2.27 2.87
N TYR A 8 -0.74 -1.51 2.15
CA TYR A 8 -0.31 -0.53 1.16
C TYR A 8 -0.68 0.88 1.62
N VAL A 9 -0.03 1.88 1.04
CA VAL A 9 -0.38 3.28 1.29
C VAL A 9 -0.58 4.02 -0.03
N LEU A 10 -1.71 4.68 -0.15
CA LEU A 10 -2.03 5.57 -1.27
C LEU A 10 -1.54 6.96 -0.89
N VAL A 11 -0.51 7.45 -1.58
CA VAL A 11 0.13 8.73 -1.30
C VAL A 11 0.09 9.60 -2.55
N PHE A 12 -0.43 10.82 -2.41
CA PHE A 12 -0.41 11.81 -3.49
C PHE A 12 0.79 12.74 -3.33
N ASP A 13 1.22 13.34 -4.44
CA ASP A 13 2.21 14.42 -4.40
C ASP A 13 1.58 15.69 -3.81
N GLU A 14 2.40 16.76 -3.65
CA GLU A 14 1.96 18.00 -3.03
C GLU A 14 0.76 18.64 -3.71
N ASN A 15 0.64 18.47 -5.01
CA ASN A 15 -0.44 19.05 -5.81
C ASN A 15 -1.65 18.14 -5.95
N TYR A 16 -1.61 16.95 -5.35
CA TYR A 16 -2.66 15.93 -5.48
C TYR A 16 -2.93 15.53 -6.93
N GLU A 17 -1.90 15.59 -7.76
CA GLU A 17 -2.01 15.26 -9.19
C GLU A 17 -1.52 13.87 -9.52
N ASN A 18 -0.55 13.36 -8.75
CA ASN A 18 0.06 12.06 -9.02
C ASN A 18 0.12 11.18 -7.78
N VAL A 19 0.18 9.88 -8.02
CA VAL A 19 0.20 8.85 -6.99
C VAL A 19 1.58 8.20 -6.95
N LEU A 20 2.09 7.98 -5.75
CA LEU A 20 3.39 7.33 -5.55
C LEU A 20 3.27 5.84 -5.87
N MET A 21 4.11 5.38 -6.79
CA MET A 21 4.16 3.98 -7.17
C MET A 21 5.60 3.49 -7.14
N VAL A 22 5.78 2.22 -6.84
CA VAL A 22 7.08 1.56 -6.89
C VAL A 22 7.06 0.49 -7.96
N LYS A 23 8.20 0.36 -8.67
CA LYS A 23 8.39 -0.70 -9.65
C LYS A 23 9.15 -1.81 -8.96
N ASN A 24 8.49 -2.93 -8.77
CA ASN A 24 9.06 -4.07 -8.07
C ASN A 24 9.90 -4.93 -9.01
N LYS A 25 11.03 -5.41 -8.52
CA LYS A 25 11.81 -6.42 -9.22
C LYS A 25 11.24 -7.79 -8.88
N GLY A 26 11.24 -8.69 -9.83
CA GLY A 26 10.77 -10.04 -9.62
C GLY A 26 11.01 -10.88 -10.85
N GLU A 27 10.73 -12.17 -10.74
CA GLU A 27 10.86 -13.11 -11.84
C GLU A 27 9.86 -12.84 -12.97
N ARG A 28 8.75 -12.18 -12.62
CA ARG A 28 7.73 -11.76 -13.56
C ARG A 28 8.10 -10.40 -14.11
N SER A 29 7.46 -10.02 -15.21
CA SER A 29 7.66 -8.69 -15.79
C SER A 29 7.59 -7.62 -14.72
N PRO A 30 8.40 -6.58 -14.83
CA PRO A 30 8.37 -5.48 -13.88
C PRO A 30 6.95 -5.00 -13.68
N TYR A 31 6.54 -4.85 -12.45
CA TYR A 31 5.19 -4.43 -12.14
C TYR A 31 5.19 -3.30 -11.12
N TYR A 32 4.23 -2.41 -11.28
CA TYR A 32 4.08 -1.27 -10.41
C TYR A 32 2.99 -1.56 -9.38
N THR A 33 3.27 -1.21 -8.14
CA THR A 33 2.30 -1.27 -7.06
C THR A 33 2.38 0.00 -6.24
N LEU A 34 1.39 0.20 -5.38
CA LEU A 34 1.54 1.16 -4.29
C LEU A 34 2.67 0.68 -3.38
N PRO A 35 3.36 1.58 -2.69
CA PRO A 35 4.33 1.13 -1.70
C PRO A 35 3.62 0.40 -0.57
N GLY A 36 4.23 -0.67 -0.10
CA GLY A 36 3.69 -1.51 0.94
C GLY A 36 4.19 -2.93 0.84
N GLY A 37 3.69 -3.79 1.71
CA GLY A 37 4.08 -5.18 1.71
C GLY A 37 3.43 -5.96 2.83
N ARG A 38 3.95 -7.15 3.04
CA ARG A 38 3.40 -8.11 4.00
C ARG A 38 3.50 -7.60 5.43
N VAL A 39 2.41 -7.76 6.16
CA VAL A 39 2.37 -7.48 7.59
C VAL A 39 3.11 -8.60 8.30
N GLU A 40 4.11 -8.24 9.09
CA GLU A 40 4.90 -9.22 9.83
C GLU A 40 4.23 -9.56 11.17
N TYR A 41 4.59 -10.74 11.69
CA TYR A 41 4.07 -11.18 12.97
C TYR A 41 4.31 -10.13 14.05
N GLY A 42 3.27 -9.81 14.79
CA GLY A 42 3.38 -8.83 15.88
C GLY A 42 3.22 -7.38 15.47
N GLU A 43 3.20 -7.09 14.18
CA GLU A 43 2.94 -5.73 13.70
C GLU A 43 1.45 -5.46 13.59
N THR A 44 1.06 -4.21 13.86
CA THR A 44 -0.26 -3.74 13.46
C THR A 44 -0.24 -3.46 11.97
N LEU A 45 -1.42 -3.35 11.36
CA LEU A 45 -1.50 -2.97 9.94
C LEU A 45 -0.85 -1.62 9.69
N GLU A 46 -1.07 -0.67 10.59
CA GLU A 46 -0.51 0.68 10.48
C GLU A 46 1.01 0.66 10.57
N GLU A 47 1.56 -0.08 11.53
CA GLU A 47 3.02 -0.23 11.66
C GLU A 47 3.65 -0.81 10.41
N ALA A 48 3.04 -1.85 9.86
CA ALA A 48 3.53 -2.47 8.63
C ALA A 48 3.51 -1.50 7.46
N ALA A 49 2.42 -0.75 7.31
CA ALA A 49 2.27 0.23 6.23
C ALA A 49 3.36 1.29 6.29
N ILE A 50 3.56 1.87 7.47
CA ILE A 50 4.58 2.93 7.68
C ILE A 50 5.98 2.39 7.43
N ARG A 51 6.28 1.21 7.98
CA ARG A 51 7.58 0.56 7.80
C ARG A 51 7.88 0.28 6.33
N GLU A 52 6.93 -0.30 5.61
CA GLU A 52 7.14 -0.65 4.21
C GLU A 52 7.36 0.58 3.33
N VAL A 53 6.59 1.66 3.55
CA VAL A 53 6.80 2.90 2.81
C VAL A 53 8.21 3.44 3.05
N LYS A 54 8.65 3.43 4.30
CA LYS A 54 10.00 3.89 4.64
C LYS A 54 11.08 3.04 3.97
N GLU A 55 10.94 1.73 4.04
CA GLU A 55 11.90 0.80 3.42
C GLU A 55 11.95 0.96 1.90
N GLU A 56 10.79 1.08 1.24
CA GLU A 56 10.72 1.11 -0.21
C GLU A 56 10.99 2.46 -0.84
N THR A 57 10.65 3.55 -0.14
CA THR A 57 10.69 4.89 -0.73
C THR A 57 11.54 5.90 0.01
N GLY A 58 11.90 5.63 1.26
CA GLY A 58 12.61 6.57 2.11
C GLY A 58 11.70 7.62 2.77
N LEU A 59 10.41 7.60 2.48
CA LEU A 59 9.48 8.60 3.00
C LEU A 59 8.86 8.20 4.33
N ASP A 60 8.60 9.21 5.15
CA ASP A 60 7.82 9.07 6.38
C ASP A 60 6.40 9.54 6.06
N VAL A 61 5.42 8.72 6.42
CA VAL A 61 4.02 9.01 6.14
C VAL A 61 3.19 8.97 7.41
N GLU A 62 2.12 9.74 7.40
CA GLU A 62 1.07 9.70 8.41
C GLU A 62 -0.17 9.16 7.75
N LEU A 63 -0.83 8.20 8.38
CA LEU A 63 -1.98 7.52 7.80
C LEU A 63 -3.28 8.22 8.17
N GLU A 64 -4.22 8.23 7.23
CA GLU A 64 -5.46 8.99 7.33
C GLU A 64 -6.71 8.11 7.15
N GLY A 65 -6.64 6.86 7.57
CA GLY A 65 -7.74 5.92 7.44
C GLY A 65 -7.55 4.94 6.28
N ILE A 66 -8.52 4.07 6.10
CA ILE A 66 -8.49 3.04 5.06
C ILE A 66 -9.17 3.55 3.79
N PHE A 67 -8.41 3.54 2.71
CA PHE A 67 -8.94 3.86 1.38
C PHE A 67 -9.72 2.68 0.79
N SER A 68 -9.16 1.48 0.86
CA SER A 68 -9.81 0.29 0.31
C SER A 68 -9.29 -0.99 0.94
N ILE A 69 -10.10 -2.02 0.85
CA ILE A 69 -9.72 -3.38 1.18
C ILE A 69 -9.99 -4.21 -0.06
N SER A 70 -9.02 -5.00 -0.49
CA SER A 70 -9.21 -5.90 -1.60
C SER A 70 -8.70 -7.30 -1.24
N GLU A 71 -9.07 -8.26 -2.04
CA GLU A 71 -8.80 -9.66 -1.71
C GLU A 71 -8.47 -10.44 -2.98
N ALA A 72 -7.48 -11.31 -2.89
CA ALA A 72 -7.10 -12.13 -4.03
C ALA A 72 -6.60 -13.51 -3.58
N PHE A 73 -6.86 -14.48 -4.43
CA PHE A 73 -6.34 -15.83 -4.27
C PHE A 73 -5.24 -16.05 -5.31
N PHE A 74 -4.01 -16.17 -4.85
CA PHE A 74 -2.87 -16.43 -5.73
C PHE A 74 -2.62 -17.94 -5.75
N THR A 75 -3.16 -18.61 -6.74
CA THR A 75 -3.20 -20.08 -6.77
C THR A 75 -1.83 -20.72 -6.94
N GLU A 76 -0.93 -20.07 -7.70
CA GLU A 76 0.41 -20.63 -7.93
C GLU A 76 1.27 -20.67 -6.68
N ILE A 77 1.12 -19.70 -5.80
CA ILE A 77 1.89 -19.62 -4.55
C ILE A 77 1.05 -19.98 -3.34
N GLU A 78 -0.19 -20.38 -3.57
CA GLU A 78 -1.14 -20.81 -2.54
C GLU A 78 -1.32 -19.77 -1.43
N HIS A 79 -1.47 -18.51 -1.80
CA HIS A 79 -1.76 -17.42 -0.88
C HIS A 79 -3.17 -16.88 -1.03
N HIS A 80 -3.84 -16.70 0.08
CA HIS A 80 -5.11 -15.96 0.16
C HIS A 80 -4.77 -14.61 0.79
N ALA A 81 -4.65 -13.58 -0.04
CA ALA A 81 -4.19 -12.28 0.41
C ALA A 81 -5.34 -11.29 0.63
N ILE A 82 -5.23 -10.54 1.72
CA ILE A 82 -6.11 -9.41 2.00
C ILE A 82 -5.23 -8.16 1.96
N PHE A 83 -5.60 -7.21 1.12
CA PHE A 83 -4.86 -5.96 0.94
C PHE A 83 -5.59 -4.82 1.64
N PHE A 84 -4.93 -4.24 2.63
CA PHE A 84 -5.42 -3.06 3.34
C PHE A 84 -4.67 -1.86 2.80
N THR A 85 -5.36 -0.99 2.08
CA THR A 85 -4.74 0.22 1.54
C THR A 85 -5.14 1.42 2.36
N PHE A 86 -4.16 2.00 3.05
CA PHE A 86 -4.37 3.23 3.81
C PHE A 86 -4.23 4.43 2.89
N ALA A 87 -4.96 5.49 3.17
CA ALA A 87 -4.63 6.81 2.64
C ALA A 87 -3.54 7.39 3.53
N GLY A 88 -2.57 8.06 2.94
CA GLY A 88 -1.47 8.64 3.70
C GLY A 88 -0.97 9.92 3.10
N LYS A 89 -0.25 10.69 3.92
CA LYS A 89 0.42 11.91 3.48
C LYS A 89 1.88 11.88 3.91
N ILE A 90 2.73 12.51 3.13
CA ILE A 90 4.15 12.61 3.43
C ILE A 90 4.35 13.62 4.53
N VAL A 91 5.07 13.23 5.58
CA VAL A 91 5.40 14.10 6.69
C VAL A 91 6.91 14.27 6.87
N GLY A 92 7.74 13.56 6.10
CA GLY A 92 9.19 13.67 6.19
C GLY A 92 9.89 12.71 5.26
N GLY A 93 11.21 12.64 5.39
CA GLY A 93 12.04 11.74 4.61
C GLY A 93 12.34 12.27 3.21
N GLU A 94 13.12 11.50 2.48
CA GLU A 94 13.50 11.81 1.09
C GLU A 94 13.38 10.54 0.24
N LEU A 95 12.93 10.70 -1.00
CA LEU A 95 12.85 9.57 -1.93
C LEU A 95 14.22 8.95 -2.12
N THR A 96 14.35 7.69 -1.75
CA THR A 96 15.60 6.95 -1.78
C THR A 96 15.29 5.47 -2.01
N ILE A 97 15.98 4.86 -2.96
CA ILE A 97 15.90 3.42 -3.13
C ILE A 97 16.97 2.79 -2.25
N THR A 98 16.56 2.24 -1.11
CA THR A 98 17.47 1.60 -0.14
C THR A 98 17.74 0.15 -0.52
N TYR A 99 16.77 -0.51 -1.14
CA TYR A 99 16.85 -1.92 -1.50
C TYR A 99 16.72 -2.09 -3.01
N PRO A 100 17.81 -1.81 -3.77
CA PRO A 100 17.73 -1.87 -5.24
C PRO A 100 17.51 -3.28 -5.79
N ASP A 101 17.70 -4.31 -4.97
CA ASP A 101 17.40 -5.68 -5.36
C ASP A 101 15.89 -5.96 -5.36
N GLU A 102 15.13 -5.15 -4.64
CA GLU A 102 13.68 -5.31 -4.51
C GLU A 102 12.90 -4.26 -5.29
N ILE A 103 13.38 -3.03 -5.25
CA ILE A 103 12.72 -1.88 -5.89
C ILE A 103 13.62 -1.32 -6.99
N GLU A 104 13.12 -1.33 -8.20
CA GLU A 104 13.85 -0.84 -9.36
C GLU A 104 13.68 0.66 -9.56
N GLU A 105 12.48 1.18 -9.26
CA GLU A 105 12.13 2.56 -9.56
C GLU A 105 11.02 3.05 -8.64
N ILE A 106 11.05 4.34 -8.32
CA ILE A 106 9.99 5.02 -7.60
C ILE A 106 9.50 6.12 -8.52
N ILE A 107 8.20 6.16 -8.82
CA ILE A 107 7.64 7.17 -9.71
C ILE A 107 6.37 7.78 -9.16
N TRP A 108 6.05 8.96 -9.67
CA TRP A 108 4.77 9.59 -9.50
C TRP A 108 3.94 9.30 -10.74
N MET A 109 2.83 8.61 -10.57
CA MET A 109 2.01 8.12 -11.67
C MET A 109 0.67 8.83 -11.73
N ASP A 110 0.20 9.12 -12.93
CA ASP A 110 -1.13 9.67 -13.12
C ASP A 110 -2.17 8.77 -12.48
N PRO A 111 -3.15 9.32 -11.73
CA PRO A 111 -4.15 8.50 -11.02
C PRO A 111 -4.91 7.52 -11.92
N SER A 112 -5.22 7.90 -13.15
CA SER A 112 -5.95 6.99 -14.03
C SER A 112 -5.12 5.77 -14.43
N LEU A 113 -3.80 5.96 -14.59
CA LEU A 113 -2.90 4.85 -14.86
C LEU A 113 -2.69 4.01 -13.60
N ALA A 114 -2.57 4.66 -12.44
CA ALA A 114 -2.39 3.98 -11.16
C ALA A 114 -3.59 3.08 -10.86
N GLU A 115 -4.80 3.53 -11.15
CA GLU A 115 -6.01 2.73 -10.92
C GLU A 115 -5.96 1.39 -11.63
N ASN A 116 -5.42 1.35 -12.84
CA ASN A 116 -5.26 0.10 -13.57
C ASN A 116 -4.27 -0.84 -12.90
N ARG A 117 -3.24 -0.28 -12.27
CA ARG A 117 -2.19 -1.07 -11.61
C ARG A 117 -2.62 -1.61 -10.26
N ILE A 118 -3.56 -0.94 -9.59
CA ILE A 118 -4.05 -1.37 -8.28
C ILE A 118 -5.42 -2.05 -8.39
N HIS A 119 -5.82 -2.43 -9.60
CA HIS A 119 -7.00 -3.25 -9.85
C HIS A 119 -8.34 -2.59 -9.46
N ILE A 120 -8.44 -1.28 -9.63
CA ILE A 120 -9.72 -0.58 -9.47
C ILE A 120 -10.61 -0.97 -10.67
N PRO A 121 -11.79 -1.55 -10.43
CA PRO A 121 -12.66 -1.92 -11.54
C PRO A 121 -13.20 -0.70 -12.29
N ASN A 122 -13.51 -0.88 -13.56
CA ASN A 122 -13.98 0.22 -14.40
C ASN A 122 -15.21 0.93 -13.84
N GLU A 123 -16.09 0.20 -13.15
CA GLU A 123 -17.28 0.76 -12.52
C GLU A 123 -16.95 1.78 -11.43
N LEU A 124 -15.73 1.69 -10.88
CA LEU A 124 -15.27 2.58 -9.83
C LEU A 124 -14.17 3.53 -10.29
N LYS A 125 -14.05 3.71 -11.61
CA LYS A 125 -13.05 4.62 -12.17
C LYS A 125 -13.14 5.99 -11.52
N GLY A 126 -11.99 6.54 -11.11
CA GLY A 126 -11.92 7.81 -10.40
C GLY A 126 -11.98 7.66 -8.88
N LEU A 127 -12.06 6.42 -8.37
CA LEU A 127 -12.13 6.16 -6.93
C LEU A 127 -10.98 6.82 -6.17
N ILE A 128 -9.77 6.75 -6.73
CA ILE A 128 -8.58 7.35 -6.12
C ILE A 128 -8.79 8.83 -5.81
N ASN A 129 -9.44 9.55 -6.74
CA ASN A 129 -9.61 10.99 -6.60
C ASN A 129 -10.73 11.40 -5.65
N ARG A 130 -11.55 10.47 -5.21
CA ARG A 130 -12.65 10.77 -4.28
C ARG A 130 -12.16 11.03 -2.87
N LYS A 131 -10.98 10.52 -2.51
CA LYS A 131 -10.37 10.70 -1.19
C LYS A 131 -11.26 10.27 -0.03
N SER A 132 -12.17 9.35 -0.28
CA SER A 132 -13.03 8.78 0.74
C SER A 132 -12.27 7.73 1.53
N THR A 133 -12.43 7.74 2.84
CA THR A 133 -11.81 6.74 3.71
C THR A 133 -12.78 6.28 4.77
N VAL A 134 -12.49 5.10 5.34
CA VAL A 134 -13.15 4.64 6.55
C VAL A 134 -12.11 4.59 7.66
N PRO A 135 -12.51 4.77 8.93
CA PRO A 135 -11.53 4.80 10.00
C PRO A 135 -10.86 3.45 10.23
N TYR A 136 -9.58 3.51 10.57
CA TYR A 136 -8.85 2.37 11.09
C TYR A 136 -8.83 2.51 12.61
N LEU A 137 -9.31 1.51 13.31
CA LEU A 137 -9.45 1.56 14.75
C LEU A 137 -8.63 0.44 15.39
N LEU A 138 -7.48 0.82 15.96
CA LEU A 138 -6.66 -0.13 16.69
C LEU A 138 -7.18 -0.22 18.13
N ARG A 139 -7.63 -1.41 18.52
CA ARG A 139 -8.11 -1.64 19.88
C ARG A 139 -6.99 -1.93 20.87
N GLY A 140 -5.80 -2.23 20.36
CA GLY A 140 -4.64 -2.54 21.19
C GLY A 140 -4.73 -3.94 21.82
N TYR A 141 -4.04 -4.10 22.93
CA TYR A 141 -4.06 -5.35 23.66
C TYR A 141 -5.27 -5.37 24.58
N VAL A 142 -6.20 -6.24 24.27
CA VAL A 142 -7.46 -6.32 25.03
C VAL A 142 -7.36 -7.48 26.01
N ALA A 143 -7.59 -7.17 27.29
CA ALA A 143 -7.68 -8.21 28.28
C ALA A 143 -8.88 -9.08 27.95
N ASN A 144 -8.65 -10.37 28.03
CA ASN A 144 -9.60 -11.41 27.74
C ASN A 144 -11.04 -11.07 28.10
N LYS A 145 -11.97 -11.46 27.29
CA LYS A 145 -13.41 -11.29 27.41
C LYS A 145 -13.92 -9.92 27.07
N SER A 146 -14.47 -9.85 26.00
CA SER A 146 -15.27 -8.72 25.59
C SER A 146 -16.72 -8.95 25.97
#